data_29cde3400105156070f4b52517d61f86
#
_entry.id   29cde3400105156070f4b52517d61f86
#
_cell.length_a   1.000
_cell.length_b   1.000
_cell.length_c   1.000
_cell.angle_alpha   90.00
_cell.angle_beta   90.00
_cell.angle_gamma   90.00
#
_symmetry.space_group_name_H-M   'P 1'
#
loop_
_entity.id
_entity.type
_entity.pdbx_description
1 polymer ?
#
loop_
_entity_poly.entity_id
_entity_poly.type
_entity_poly.pdbx_seq_one_letter_code
_entity_poly.pdbx_strand_id
1 'polypeptide(L)'
;MDRQIIEISNNGFFLSLYRGFLVIENEKKQKQEIPLDNILSLILSADNTVISKNIVNAVIEQGGNIIFCDKKYLPSTIAVPYTGHWLTSHRIKQQIDCSRPLQKNLWKSIVQHKILNQASVLEYFFPDNKNIERLKILAKDTLSDDARNHEGMAAALYFKSLFGKKFVRNRLNSDINILLNYAYTCLLYTSDAADEARSV
;
A
#
# COMPACT_ATOMS: atom_id res chain seq x y z
N MET A 1 -8.86 -17.18 9.04
CA MET A 1 -7.59 -16.65 9.57
C MET A 1 -7.24 -15.43 8.74
N ASP A 2 -6.83 -14.33 9.37
CA ASP A 2 -6.45 -13.14 8.62
C ASP A 2 -5.06 -13.37 8.02
N ARG A 3 -4.98 -13.29 6.69
CA ARG A 3 -3.70 -13.37 5.97
C ARG A 3 -2.84 -12.15 6.30
N GLN A 4 -1.53 -12.34 6.36
CA GLN A 4 -0.57 -11.33 6.77
C GLN A 4 0.32 -10.88 5.61
N ILE A 5 0.75 -9.64 5.68
CA ILE A 5 1.81 -9.10 4.83
C ILE A 5 3.12 -9.29 5.57
N ILE A 6 4.08 -9.93 4.90
CA ILE A 6 5.40 -10.25 5.45
C ILE A 6 6.44 -9.47 4.67
N GLU A 7 7.22 -8.65 5.35
CA GLU A 7 8.31 -7.90 4.74
C GLU A 7 9.67 -8.44 5.19
N ILE A 8 10.56 -8.69 4.23
CA ILE A 8 11.97 -9.04 4.45
C ILE A 8 12.81 -7.80 4.16
N SER A 9 13.12 -7.06 5.21
CA SER A 9 13.84 -5.77 5.13
C SER A 9 15.34 -5.86 5.47
N ASN A 10 15.79 -6.97 6.06
CA ASN A 10 17.19 -7.17 6.41
C ASN A 10 17.89 -8.07 5.39
N ASN A 11 19.17 -7.80 5.14
CA ASN A 11 20.00 -8.61 4.25
C ASN A 11 20.40 -9.96 4.87
N GLY A 12 20.83 -10.90 4.02
CA GLY A 12 21.38 -12.18 4.45
C GLY A 12 20.35 -13.23 4.81
N PHE A 13 19.10 -13.06 4.37
CA PHE A 13 18.06 -14.07 4.54
C PHE A 13 17.98 -15.02 3.34
N PHE A 14 17.75 -16.30 3.65
CA PHE A 14 17.42 -17.36 2.71
C PHE A 14 16.00 -17.83 2.91
N LEU A 15 15.18 -17.76 1.86
CA LEU A 15 13.75 -18.10 1.88
C LEU A 15 13.54 -19.44 1.16
N SER A 16 12.97 -20.39 1.84
CA SER A 16 12.71 -21.72 1.31
C SER A 16 11.33 -22.27 1.73
N LEU A 17 10.91 -23.32 1.02
CA LEU A 17 9.68 -24.05 1.33
C LEU A 17 10.02 -25.32 2.12
N TYR A 18 9.35 -25.52 3.24
CA TYR A 18 9.42 -26.78 3.98
C TYR A 18 8.03 -27.14 4.56
N ARG A 19 7.50 -28.28 4.16
CA ARG A 19 6.24 -28.87 4.67
C ARG A 19 5.03 -27.89 4.75
N GLY A 20 4.88 -27.03 3.74
CA GLY A 20 3.79 -26.04 3.72
C GLY A 20 4.06 -24.75 4.51
N PHE A 21 5.33 -24.54 4.91
CA PHE A 21 5.77 -23.33 5.59
C PHE A 21 6.79 -22.56 4.73
N LEU A 22 6.68 -21.24 4.75
CA LEU A 22 7.79 -20.35 4.40
C LEU A 22 8.83 -20.43 5.53
N VAL A 23 10.01 -20.89 5.24
CA VAL A 23 11.15 -20.90 6.16
C VAL A 23 12.06 -19.75 5.82
N ILE A 24 12.26 -18.85 6.78
CA ILE A 24 13.17 -17.71 6.72
C ILE A 24 14.39 -18.05 7.56
N GLU A 25 15.55 -18.23 6.92
CA GLU A 25 16.81 -18.57 7.60
C GLU A 25 17.80 -17.40 7.46
N ASN A 26 18.41 -16.97 8.55
CA ASN A 26 19.46 -15.96 8.54
C ASN A 26 20.87 -16.61 8.46
N GLU A 27 21.93 -15.80 8.30
CA GLU A 27 23.33 -16.25 8.25
C GLU A 27 23.78 -17.05 9.48
N LYS A 28 23.13 -16.82 10.64
CA LYS A 28 23.39 -17.55 11.90
C LYS A 28 22.59 -18.85 12.00
N LYS A 29 21.93 -19.29 10.92
CA LYS A 29 21.07 -20.48 10.86
C LYS A 29 19.87 -20.46 11.81
N GLN A 30 19.48 -19.29 12.27
CA GLN A 30 18.22 -19.13 12.99
C GLN A 30 17.07 -19.18 11.98
N LYS A 31 16.03 -19.94 12.33
CA LYS A 31 14.89 -20.16 11.43
C LYS A 31 13.60 -19.62 12.04
N GLN A 32 12.81 -19.02 11.18
CA GLN A 32 11.43 -18.67 11.44
C GLN A 32 10.55 -19.38 10.41
N GLU A 33 9.45 -19.95 10.86
CA GLU A 33 8.52 -20.70 9.99
C GLU A 33 7.16 -19.99 9.99
N ILE A 34 6.59 -19.74 8.82
CA ILE A 34 5.30 -19.08 8.65
C ILE A 34 4.44 -19.96 7.75
N PRO A 35 3.23 -20.38 8.20
CA PRO A 35 2.32 -21.14 7.35
C PRO A 35 1.98 -20.38 6.07
N LEU A 36 2.00 -21.06 4.93
CA LEU A 36 1.70 -20.42 3.62
C LEU A 36 0.28 -19.85 3.58
N ASP A 37 -0.69 -20.49 4.21
CA ASP A 37 -2.08 -20.04 4.24
C ASP A 37 -2.26 -18.68 4.90
N ASN A 38 -1.29 -18.27 5.72
CA ASN A 38 -1.29 -16.99 6.42
C ASN A 38 -0.62 -15.87 5.59
N ILE A 39 -0.08 -16.18 4.41
CA ILE A 39 0.64 -15.19 3.58
C ILE A 39 -0.34 -14.59 2.58
N LEU A 40 -0.58 -13.27 2.69
CA LEU A 40 -1.26 -12.47 1.68
C LEU A 40 -0.26 -11.93 0.66
N SER A 41 0.83 -11.35 1.14
CA SER A 41 1.88 -10.79 0.32
C SER A 41 3.24 -10.96 0.99
N LEU A 42 4.27 -11.31 0.20
CA LEU A 42 5.65 -11.36 0.62
C LEU A 42 6.41 -10.22 -0.04
N ILE A 43 6.89 -9.26 0.73
CA ILE A 43 7.63 -8.09 0.24
C ILE A 43 9.12 -8.32 0.49
N LEU A 44 9.92 -8.28 -0.57
CA LEU A 44 11.38 -8.40 -0.53
C LEU A 44 11.98 -7.02 -0.75
N SER A 45 12.19 -6.29 0.34
CA SER A 45 12.74 -4.93 0.32
C SER A 45 14.26 -4.90 0.58
N ALA A 46 14.83 -5.98 1.10
CA ALA A 46 16.28 -6.11 1.30
C ALA A 46 17.03 -6.33 -0.02
N ASP A 47 18.19 -5.68 -0.17
CA ASP A 47 19.04 -5.80 -1.37
C ASP A 47 19.61 -7.21 -1.59
N ASN A 48 19.88 -7.94 -0.49
CA ASN A 48 20.51 -9.27 -0.54
C ASN A 48 19.63 -10.30 0.19
N THR A 49 18.67 -10.85 -0.57
CA THR A 49 17.81 -11.95 -0.13
C THR A 49 17.82 -13.05 -1.17
N VAL A 50 18.03 -14.28 -0.73
CA VAL A 50 17.95 -15.45 -1.62
C VAL A 50 16.60 -16.12 -1.44
N ILE A 51 15.89 -16.33 -2.55
CA ILE A 51 14.59 -17.00 -2.55
C ILE A 51 14.61 -18.23 -3.45
N SER A 52 14.14 -19.36 -2.94
CA SER A 52 14.05 -20.57 -3.75
C SER A 52 12.82 -20.53 -4.67
N LYS A 53 12.94 -21.10 -5.88
CA LYS A 53 11.82 -21.22 -6.84
C LYS A 53 10.58 -21.89 -6.22
N ASN A 54 10.80 -22.90 -5.36
CA ASN A 54 9.70 -23.67 -4.77
C ASN A 54 8.81 -22.82 -3.86
N ILE A 55 9.41 -21.90 -3.08
CA ILE A 55 8.60 -21.02 -2.21
C ILE A 55 7.87 -19.96 -3.03
N VAL A 56 8.48 -19.47 -4.13
CA VAL A 56 7.79 -18.54 -5.04
C VAL A 56 6.51 -19.17 -5.58
N ASN A 57 6.61 -20.38 -6.14
CA ASN A 57 5.45 -21.09 -6.66
C ASN A 57 4.42 -21.37 -5.58
N ALA A 58 4.85 -21.84 -4.40
CA ALA A 58 3.95 -22.20 -3.32
C ALA A 58 3.15 -21.01 -2.77
N VAL A 59 3.76 -19.84 -2.62
CA VAL A 59 3.06 -18.61 -2.20
C VAL A 59 2.01 -18.21 -3.24
N ILE A 60 2.37 -18.27 -4.52
CA ILE A 60 1.46 -17.92 -5.62
C ILE A 60 0.30 -18.91 -5.74
N GLU A 61 0.57 -20.22 -5.64
CA GLU A 61 -0.46 -21.28 -5.67
C GLU A 61 -1.47 -21.17 -4.52
N GLN A 62 -1.04 -20.65 -3.36
CA GLN A 62 -1.93 -20.35 -2.22
C GLN A 62 -2.67 -19.01 -2.37
N GLY A 63 -2.57 -18.35 -3.53
CA GLY A 63 -3.24 -17.07 -3.81
C GLY A 63 -2.58 -15.88 -3.12
N GLY A 64 -1.31 -16.00 -2.72
CA GLY A 64 -0.46 -14.88 -2.32
C GLY A 64 0.23 -14.25 -3.53
N ASN A 65 0.96 -13.17 -3.30
CA ASN A 65 1.85 -12.54 -4.27
C ASN A 65 3.21 -12.24 -3.66
N ILE A 66 4.21 -11.96 -4.52
CA ILE A 66 5.56 -11.57 -4.07
C ILE A 66 5.93 -10.27 -4.76
N ILE A 67 6.34 -9.29 -3.98
CA ILE A 67 6.77 -7.97 -4.44
C ILE A 67 8.28 -7.85 -4.23
N PHE A 68 9.01 -7.57 -5.29
CA PHE A 68 10.44 -7.28 -5.24
C PHE A 68 10.63 -5.76 -5.31
N CYS A 69 11.41 -5.22 -4.38
CA CYS A 69 11.73 -3.80 -4.33
C CYS A 69 13.10 -3.51 -4.95
N ASP A 70 13.27 -2.29 -5.45
CA ASP A 70 14.56 -1.77 -5.88
C ASP A 70 15.39 -1.23 -4.69
N LYS A 71 16.61 -0.74 -4.96
CA LYS A 71 17.50 -0.13 -3.96
C LYS A 71 16.95 1.12 -3.27
N LYS A 72 15.85 1.67 -3.77
CA LYS A 72 15.13 2.80 -3.17
C LYS A 72 13.90 2.35 -2.39
N TYR A 73 13.77 1.05 -2.15
CA TYR A 73 12.62 0.43 -1.52
C TYR A 73 11.30 0.68 -2.30
N LEU A 74 11.38 0.87 -3.63
CA LEU A 74 10.21 1.00 -4.48
C LEU A 74 9.90 -0.33 -5.18
N PRO A 75 8.61 -0.70 -5.40
CA PRO A 75 8.27 -1.92 -6.13
C PRO A 75 8.86 -1.86 -7.54
N SER A 76 9.60 -2.88 -7.89
CA SER A 76 10.18 -3.03 -9.24
C SER A 76 9.55 -4.16 -10.01
N THR A 77 9.13 -5.20 -9.32
CA THR A 77 8.59 -6.41 -9.93
C THR A 77 7.59 -7.06 -9.01
N ILE A 78 6.54 -7.63 -9.56
CA ILE A 78 5.58 -8.45 -8.85
C ILE A 78 5.50 -9.85 -9.49
N ALA A 79 5.52 -10.88 -8.65
CA ALA A 79 5.24 -12.24 -9.07
C ALA A 79 3.80 -12.60 -8.71
N VAL A 80 3.02 -12.93 -9.74
CA VAL A 80 1.61 -13.31 -9.68
C VAL A 80 1.36 -14.57 -10.48
N PRO A 81 0.22 -15.27 -10.29
CA PRO A 81 -0.11 -16.43 -11.11
C PRO A 81 -0.11 -16.09 -12.60
N TYR A 82 0.60 -16.89 -13.41
CA TYR A 82 0.59 -16.75 -14.87
C TYR A 82 -0.80 -17.05 -15.46
N THR A 83 -1.46 -18.07 -14.91
CA THR A 83 -2.84 -18.41 -15.24
C THR A 83 -3.75 -17.69 -14.26
N GLY A 84 -4.20 -16.47 -14.61
CA GLY A 84 -5.12 -15.69 -13.80
C GLY A 84 -6.51 -16.32 -13.74
N HIS A 85 -7.29 -15.92 -12.74
CA HIS A 85 -8.71 -16.27 -12.66
C HIS A 85 -9.43 -15.84 -13.95
N TRP A 86 -10.30 -16.69 -14.48
CA TRP A 86 -11.03 -16.43 -15.75
C TRP A 86 -11.77 -15.08 -15.78
N LEU A 87 -12.16 -14.55 -14.60
CA LEU A 87 -12.78 -13.23 -14.46
C LEU A 87 -11.80 -12.07 -14.61
N THR A 88 -10.47 -12.27 -14.51
CA THR A 88 -9.49 -11.17 -14.54
C THR A 88 -9.58 -10.37 -15.83
N SER A 89 -9.63 -11.05 -16.98
CA SER A 89 -9.78 -10.39 -18.28
C SER A 89 -11.08 -9.61 -18.38
N HIS A 90 -12.18 -10.16 -17.81
CA HIS A 90 -13.48 -9.49 -17.80
C HIS A 90 -13.46 -8.24 -16.91
N ARG A 91 -12.86 -8.31 -15.73
CA ARG A 91 -12.71 -7.17 -14.80
C ARG A 91 -11.84 -6.06 -15.39
N ILE A 92 -10.70 -6.42 -16.01
CA ILE A 92 -9.84 -5.45 -16.70
C ILE A 92 -10.61 -4.75 -17.81
N LYS A 93 -11.38 -5.51 -18.62
CA LYS A 93 -12.22 -4.92 -19.65
C LYS A 93 -13.26 -3.96 -19.07
N GLN A 94 -13.95 -4.35 -18.00
CA GLN A 94 -14.90 -3.46 -17.31
C GLN A 94 -14.26 -2.18 -16.78
N GLN A 95 -13.02 -2.25 -16.28
CA GLN A 95 -12.26 -1.07 -15.84
C GLN A 95 -11.89 -0.16 -17.03
N ILE A 96 -11.43 -0.74 -18.13
CA ILE A 96 -11.10 0.01 -19.35
C ILE A 96 -12.33 0.68 -19.94
N ASP A 97 -13.44 -0.05 -20.01
CA ASP A 97 -14.72 0.41 -20.58
C ASP A 97 -15.50 1.32 -19.61
N CYS A 98 -14.98 1.59 -18.43
CA CYS A 98 -15.62 2.42 -17.41
C CYS A 98 -15.90 3.83 -17.96
N SER A 99 -17.16 4.25 -17.87
CA SER A 99 -17.56 5.55 -18.40
C SER A 99 -16.90 6.72 -17.67
N ARG A 100 -16.57 7.79 -18.38
CA ARG A 100 -15.99 9.01 -17.81
C ARG A 100 -16.76 9.59 -16.63
N PRO A 101 -18.11 9.69 -16.66
CA PRO A 101 -18.89 10.15 -15.51
C PRO A 101 -18.70 9.25 -14.27
N LEU A 102 -18.65 7.93 -14.46
CA LEU A 102 -18.42 7.00 -13.35
C LEU A 102 -17.02 7.16 -12.77
N GLN A 103 -15.97 7.25 -13.60
CA GLN A 103 -14.60 7.52 -13.17
C GLN A 103 -14.51 8.78 -12.30
N LYS A 104 -15.14 9.87 -12.76
CA LYS A 104 -15.17 11.16 -12.05
C LYS A 104 -15.91 11.09 -10.71
N ASN A 105 -16.98 10.32 -10.62
CA ASN A 105 -17.72 10.12 -9.38
C ASN A 105 -16.95 9.23 -8.40
N LEU A 106 -16.29 8.19 -8.88
CA LEU A 106 -15.41 7.36 -8.07
C LEU A 106 -14.25 8.18 -7.51
N TRP A 107 -13.61 9.00 -8.34
CA TRP A 107 -12.53 9.90 -7.90
C TRP A 107 -13.02 10.87 -6.82
N LYS A 108 -14.17 11.51 -7.03
CA LYS A 108 -14.81 12.35 -6.01
C LYS A 108 -14.96 11.60 -4.68
N SER A 109 -15.49 10.38 -4.69
CA SER A 109 -15.68 9.57 -3.50
C SER A 109 -14.36 9.27 -2.79
N ILE A 110 -13.32 8.90 -3.53
CA ILE A 110 -11.97 8.65 -2.99
C ILE A 110 -11.42 9.90 -2.30
N VAL A 111 -11.49 11.05 -2.96
CA VAL A 111 -11.02 12.33 -2.40
C VAL A 111 -11.79 12.70 -1.13
N GLN A 112 -13.12 12.56 -1.13
CA GLN A 112 -13.95 12.83 0.04
C GLN A 112 -13.53 11.97 1.24
N HIS A 113 -13.38 10.65 1.07
CA HIS A 113 -12.97 9.75 2.15
C HIS A 113 -11.55 10.04 2.63
N LYS A 114 -10.64 10.37 1.71
CA LYS A 114 -9.27 10.76 2.07
C LYS A 114 -9.26 12.00 2.98
N ILE A 115 -10.03 13.03 2.64
CA ILE A 115 -10.12 14.26 3.43
C ILE A 115 -10.78 13.98 4.81
N LEU A 116 -11.84 13.16 4.85
CA LEU A 116 -12.48 12.77 6.09
C LEU A 116 -11.54 12.00 7.01
N ASN A 117 -10.75 11.07 6.46
CA ASN A 117 -9.74 10.36 7.23
C ASN A 117 -8.67 11.30 7.80
N GLN A 118 -8.24 12.32 7.03
CA GLN A 118 -7.34 13.35 7.53
C GLN A 118 -7.97 14.16 8.68
N ALA A 119 -9.26 14.49 8.56
CA ALA A 119 -9.99 15.16 9.64
C ALA A 119 -10.05 14.29 10.90
N SER A 120 -10.35 13.01 10.77
CA SER A 120 -10.40 12.05 11.91
C SER A 120 -9.05 11.90 12.60
N VAL A 121 -7.95 11.85 11.84
CA VAL A 121 -6.60 11.81 12.43
C VAL A 121 -6.30 13.08 13.20
N LEU A 122 -6.66 14.27 12.68
CA LEU A 122 -6.51 15.53 13.42
C LEU A 122 -7.37 15.56 14.69
N GLU A 123 -8.60 15.08 14.60
CA GLU A 123 -9.53 15.02 15.74
C GLU A 123 -8.97 14.10 16.85
N TYR A 124 -8.32 13.00 16.48
CA TYR A 124 -7.70 12.10 17.44
C TYR A 124 -6.49 12.70 18.16
N PHE A 125 -5.58 13.36 17.43
CA PHE A 125 -4.34 13.92 18.02
C PHE A 125 -4.47 15.36 18.51
N PHE A 126 -5.37 16.14 17.93
CA PHE A 126 -5.52 17.59 18.18
C PHE A 126 -7.01 17.98 18.16
N PRO A 127 -7.83 17.53 19.13
CA PRO A 127 -9.30 17.68 19.10
C PRO A 127 -9.77 19.14 18.99
N ASP A 128 -9.01 20.10 19.53
CA ASP A 128 -9.34 21.53 19.49
C ASP A 128 -8.86 22.24 18.21
N ASN A 129 -8.36 21.50 17.21
CA ASN A 129 -7.83 22.11 16.00
C ASN A 129 -8.95 22.62 15.09
N LYS A 130 -8.97 23.93 14.86
CA LYS A 130 -10.00 24.62 14.02
C LYS A 130 -10.05 24.13 12.58
N ASN A 131 -9.00 23.46 12.08
CA ASN A 131 -8.96 22.95 10.71
C ASN A 131 -9.76 21.65 10.54
N ILE A 132 -10.18 20.98 11.61
CA ILE A 132 -11.02 19.77 11.54
C ILE A 132 -12.33 20.07 10.79
N GLU A 133 -13.06 21.09 11.23
CA GLU A 133 -14.31 21.49 10.57
C GLU A 133 -14.09 21.97 9.14
N ARG A 134 -12.99 22.66 8.88
CA ARG A 134 -12.63 23.10 7.52
C ARG A 134 -12.38 21.91 6.58
N LEU A 135 -11.73 20.85 7.07
CA LEU A 135 -11.54 19.60 6.30
C LEU A 135 -12.88 18.91 6.03
N LYS A 136 -13.77 18.82 7.03
CA LYS A 136 -15.11 18.25 6.85
C LYS A 136 -15.93 19.01 5.79
N ILE A 137 -15.82 20.34 5.77
CA ILE A 137 -16.47 21.19 4.75
C ILE A 137 -15.85 20.93 3.36
N LEU A 138 -14.52 20.90 3.25
CA LEU A 138 -13.85 20.59 1.97
C LEU A 138 -14.26 19.23 1.42
N ALA A 139 -14.36 18.22 2.28
CA ALA A 139 -14.83 16.90 1.87
C ALA A 139 -16.27 16.96 1.32
N LYS A 140 -17.19 17.63 2.02
CA LYS A 140 -18.58 17.76 1.59
C LYS A 140 -18.70 18.49 0.26
N ASP A 141 -17.94 19.57 0.08
CA ASP A 141 -18.01 20.44 -1.08
C ASP A 141 -17.18 19.96 -2.29
N THR A 142 -16.53 18.79 -2.17
CA THR A 142 -15.77 18.18 -3.26
C THR A 142 -16.67 17.89 -4.46
N LEU A 143 -16.34 18.49 -5.60
CA LEU A 143 -17.06 18.30 -6.85
C LEU A 143 -16.59 17.03 -7.59
N SER A 144 -17.33 16.65 -8.61
CA SER A 144 -16.93 15.58 -9.54
C SER A 144 -15.55 15.85 -10.10
N ASP A 145 -14.66 14.83 -10.11
CA ASP A 145 -13.27 14.93 -10.58
C ASP A 145 -12.38 15.85 -9.74
N ASP A 146 -12.81 16.21 -8.52
CA ASP A 146 -12.16 17.20 -7.64
C ASP A 146 -11.77 18.50 -8.38
N ALA A 147 -12.67 19.02 -9.20
CA ALA A 147 -12.41 20.13 -10.13
C ALA A 147 -11.84 21.41 -9.47
N ARG A 148 -11.98 21.53 -8.13
CA ARG A 148 -11.43 22.65 -7.34
C ARG A 148 -10.18 22.30 -6.57
N ASN A 149 -9.63 21.10 -6.76
CA ASN A 149 -8.45 20.61 -6.06
C ASN A 149 -8.58 20.68 -4.51
N HIS A 150 -9.73 20.23 -4.01
CA HIS A 150 -9.96 20.15 -2.56
C HIS A 150 -9.00 19.18 -1.88
N GLU A 151 -8.55 18.13 -2.58
CA GLU A 151 -7.51 17.23 -2.11
C GLU A 151 -6.22 17.98 -1.75
N GLY A 152 -5.72 18.81 -2.67
CA GLY A 152 -4.51 19.60 -2.44
C GLY A 152 -4.68 20.62 -1.32
N MET A 153 -5.83 21.29 -1.26
CA MET A 153 -6.15 22.24 -0.18
C MET A 153 -6.23 21.55 1.19
N ALA A 154 -6.88 20.41 1.26
CA ALA A 154 -7.00 19.62 2.48
C ALA A 154 -5.63 19.09 2.93
N ALA A 155 -4.81 18.56 2.02
CA ALA A 155 -3.46 18.10 2.32
C ALA A 155 -2.60 19.22 2.92
N ALA A 156 -2.66 20.43 2.35
CA ALA A 156 -1.93 21.58 2.88
C ALA A 156 -2.37 21.97 4.30
N LEU A 157 -3.67 21.96 4.58
CA LEU A 157 -4.21 22.22 5.92
C LEU A 157 -3.81 21.12 6.92
N TYR A 158 -3.97 19.86 6.51
CA TYR A 158 -3.68 18.70 7.32
C TYR A 158 -2.21 18.63 7.75
N PHE A 159 -1.28 18.67 6.80
CA PHE A 159 0.15 18.58 7.12
C PHE A 159 0.65 19.77 7.94
N LYS A 160 0.16 20.98 7.69
CA LYS A 160 0.49 22.15 8.51
C LYS A 160 -0.08 22.06 9.92
N SER A 161 -1.20 21.40 10.10
CA SER A 161 -1.79 21.16 11.41
C SER A 161 -1.02 20.12 12.22
N LEU A 162 -0.50 19.08 11.56
CA LEU A 162 0.30 18.03 12.20
C LEU A 162 1.73 18.48 12.53
N PHE A 163 2.41 19.11 11.57
CA PHE A 163 3.87 19.34 11.64
C PHE A 163 4.25 20.82 11.77
N GLY A 164 3.24 21.68 11.89
CA GLY A 164 3.45 23.11 12.07
C GLY A 164 3.37 23.93 10.79
N LYS A 165 3.18 25.25 10.95
CA LYS A 165 2.89 26.19 9.84
C LYS A 165 3.98 26.26 8.75
N LYS A 166 5.23 25.98 9.12
CA LYS A 166 6.37 26.02 8.20
C LYS A 166 6.56 24.71 7.39
N PHE A 167 5.81 23.66 7.73
CA PHE A 167 5.93 22.38 7.04
C PHE A 167 5.45 22.48 5.59
N VAL A 168 6.27 21.98 4.68
CA VAL A 168 5.95 21.82 3.26
C VAL A 168 6.15 20.37 2.87
N ARG A 169 5.11 19.74 2.32
CA ARG A 169 5.21 18.38 1.80
C ARG A 169 6.08 18.36 0.55
N ASN A 170 7.24 17.74 0.64
CA ASN A 170 8.20 17.64 -0.47
C ASN A 170 8.79 16.22 -0.53
N ARG A 171 8.80 15.61 -1.71
CA ARG A 171 9.35 14.26 -1.91
C ARG A 171 10.87 14.22 -1.93
N LEU A 172 11.54 15.34 -2.02
CA LEU A 172 13.01 15.45 -2.15
C LEU A 172 13.70 15.89 -0.86
N ASN A 173 12.97 16.35 0.15
CA ASN A 173 13.57 16.83 1.40
C ASN A 173 13.95 15.68 2.33
N SER A 174 15.02 15.92 3.10
CA SER A 174 15.66 14.97 4.03
C SER A 174 15.18 15.11 5.48
N ASP A 175 13.98 15.56 5.70
CA ASP A 175 13.35 15.76 7.01
C ASP A 175 12.24 14.71 7.25
N ILE A 176 11.25 15.07 8.03
CA ILE A 176 10.02 14.27 8.27
C ILE A 176 9.36 13.75 6.96
N ASN A 177 9.64 14.42 5.83
CA ASN A 177 9.16 14.00 4.53
C ASN A 177 9.72 12.62 4.11
N ILE A 178 10.91 12.22 4.55
CA ILE A 178 11.45 10.88 4.29
C ILE A 178 10.54 9.82 4.90
N LEU A 179 10.16 10.01 6.18
CA LEU A 179 9.28 9.07 6.88
C LEU A 179 7.90 9.00 6.22
N LEU A 180 7.37 10.14 5.79
CA LEU A 180 6.11 10.17 5.05
C LEU A 180 6.24 9.48 3.69
N ASN A 181 7.34 9.67 2.97
CA ASN A 181 7.59 8.99 1.70
C ASN A 181 7.64 7.49 1.89
N TYR A 182 8.38 7.03 2.90
CA TYR A 182 8.44 5.62 3.25
C TYR A 182 7.06 5.05 3.60
N ALA A 183 6.30 5.72 4.47
CA ALA A 183 4.97 5.27 4.87
C ALA A 183 4.00 5.21 3.66
N TYR A 184 4.00 6.20 2.78
CA TYR A 184 3.18 6.18 1.56
C TYR A 184 3.60 5.06 0.61
N THR A 185 4.89 4.78 0.52
CA THR A 185 5.40 3.68 -0.29
C THR A 185 4.93 2.33 0.28
N CYS A 186 5.05 2.10 1.59
CA CYS A 186 4.53 0.90 2.24
C CYS A 186 3.02 0.73 2.04
N LEU A 187 2.23 1.81 2.15
CA LEU A 187 0.78 1.75 1.89
C LEU A 187 0.46 1.38 0.45
N LEU A 188 1.21 1.89 -0.52
CA LEU A 188 1.03 1.54 -1.93
C LEU A 188 1.22 0.04 -2.14
N TYR A 189 2.28 -0.54 -1.61
CA TYR A 189 2.55 -1.98 -1.70
C TYR A 189 1.43 -2.82 -1.11
N THR A 190 0.96 -2.45 0.08
CA THR A 190 -0.07 -3.22 0.78
C THR A 190 -1.43 -3.11 0.09
N SER A 191 -1.74 -1.96 -0.52
CA SER A 191 -2.99 -1.75 -1.25
C SER A 191 -3.01 -2.52 -2.57
N ASP A 192 -1.95 -2.45 -3.37
CA ASP A 192 -1.84 -3.16 -4.64
C ASP A 192 -1.87 -4.68 -4.42
N ALA A 193 -1.15 -5.17 -3.42
CA ALA A 193 -1.17 -6.58 -3.04
C ALA A 193 -2.55 -7.06 -2.58
N ALA A 194 -3.30 -6.23 -1.83
CA ALA A 194 -4.64 -6.57 -1.36
C ALA A 194 -5.67 -6.59 -2.50
N ASP A 195 -5.54 -5.71 -3.48
CA ASP A 195 -6.45 -5.65 -4.63
C ASP A 195 -6.25 -6.86 -5.56
N GLU A 196 -5.01 -7.29 -5.78
CA GLU A 196 -4.74 -8.51 -6.55
C GLU A 196 -5.20 -9.77 -5.82
N ALA A 197 -4.99 -9.89 -4.51
CA ALA A 197 -5.46 -11.04 -3.73
C ALA A 197 -6.99 -11.16 -3.66
N ARG A 198 -7.74 -10.05 -3.77
CA ARG A 198 -9.20 -10.04 -3.85
C ARG A 198 -9.74 -10.32 -5.26
N SER A 199 -8.89 -10.29 -6.27
CA SER A 199 -9.27 -10.56 -7.66
C SER A 199 -9.14 -12.04 -8.06
N VAL A 200 -8.72 -12.90 -7.13
CA VAL A 200 -8.64 -14.37 -7.29
C VAL A 200 -9.92 -15.06 -6.83
#